data_5b6f0a3a388fd6d773737268e382d049
#
_entry.id   5b6f0a3a388fd6d773737268e382d049
#
_cell.length_a   1.000
_cell.length_b   1.000
_cell.length_c   1.000
_cell.angle_alpha   90.00
_cell.angle_beta   90.00
_cell.angle_gamma   90.00
#
_symmetry.space_group_name_H-M   'P 1'
#
loop_
_entity.id
_entity.type
_entity.pdbx_description
1 polymer ?
#
loop_
_entity_poly.entity_id
_entity_poly.type
_entity_poly.pdbx_seq_one_letter_code
_entity_poly.pdbx_strand_id
1 'polypeptide(L)'
;MAGWNLKAGPITEYVVSEDKIWSLFNYVFSDACKKRNTYKFGLIKSLLDSVFSGEVTEQGVRHSYEELFGRFAYNYWNLVVKYDLRQMRKDGKSEFSKVELILKDAIKGNEILTNLEFESLDSDTKYKIIKQVTAECKRFVIGALYDDFDGIIYSFNLKEDGIVLNPRVYDFMLKYKAELEKLNYYAWARFLEQINDDNVLVRVIDKLELATPKREDLSVYREILRREFEENTCFYCGKKLGKNIHVDHFIPWSFVKDDKL
;
A
#
# COMPACT_ATOMS: atom_id res chain seq x y z
N MET A 1 26.42 3.31 7.72
CA MET A 1 26.10 3.52 6.28
C MET A 1 24.71 4.15 6.22
N ALA A 2 24.39 4.99 5.25
CA ALA A 2 23.02 5.49 5.13
C ALA A 2 22.10 4.34 4.68
N GLY A 3 20.94 4.18 5.34
CA GLY A 3 20.03 3.03 5.15
C GLY A 3 19.65 2.73 3.70
N TRP A 4 19.55 3.76 2.83
CA TRP A 4 19.25 3.57 1.40
C TRP A 4 20.34 2.78 0.62
N ASN A 5 21.55 2.60 1.16
CA ASN A 5 22.62 1.80 0.56
C ASN A 5 22.64 0.34 1.00
N LEU A 6 21.80 -0.04 1.96
CA LEU A 6 21.70 -1.41 2.44
C LEU A 6 21.20 -2.34 1.32
N LYS A 7 21.81 -3.52 1.21
CA LYS A 7 21.45 -4.55 0.23
C LYS A 7 20.69 -5.71 0.84
N ALA A 8 20.84 -5.90 2.14
CA ALA A 8 20.16 -6.89 2.93
C ALA A 8 20.15 -6.46 4.39
N GLY A 9 19.22 -7.00 5.17
CA GLY A 9 19.15 -6.83 6.61
C GLY A 9 18.27 -7.91 7.24
N PRO A 10 18.75 -8.63 8.27
CA PRO A 10 17.95 -9.58 9.04
C PRO A 10 17.01 -8.86 9.99
N ILE A 11 16.00 -9.56 10.54
CA ILE A 11 15.25 -9.06 11.70
C ILE A 11 16.22 -9.02 12.89
N THR A 12 16.35 -7.84 13.49
CA THR A 12 17.28 -7.60 14.60
C THR A 12 16.72 -8.03 15.96
N GLU A 13 15.40 -8.04 16.11
CA GLU A 13 14.70 -8.40 17.33
C GLU A 13 13.35 -9.04 16.99
N TYR A 14 13.17 -10.33 17.34
CA TYR A 14 11.92 -11.07 17.07
C TYR A 14 10.86 -10.86 18.18
N VAL A 15 11.28 -10.67 19.43
CA VAL A 15 10.38 -10.46 20.57
C VAL A 15 10.35 -8.98 20.90
N VAL A 16 9.41 -8.27 20.31
CA VAL A 16 9.25 -6.82 20.43
C VAL A 16 7.92 -6.47 21.07
N SER A 17 7.90 -5.44 21.92
CA SER A 17 6.66 -4.93 22.55
C SER A 17 5.87 -4.07 21.58
N GLU A 18 4.54 -3.99 21.77
CA GLU A 18 3.68 -3.09 20.99
C GLU A 18 4.13 -1.62 21.12
N ASP A 19 4.55 -1.18 22.31
CA ASP A 19 5.05 0.19 22.52
C ASP A 19 6.29 0.50 21.68
N LYS A 20 7.21 -0.47 21.54
CA LYS A 20 8.39 -0.31 20.68
C LYS A 20 7.96 -0.22 19.21
N ILE A 21 7.02 -1.07 18.77
CA ILE A 21 6.51 -1.02 17.41
C ILE A 21 5.83 0.33 17.15
N TRP A 22 4.96 0.80 18.05
CA TRP A 22 4.36 2.13 17.97
C TRP A 22 5.41 3.24 17.88
N SER A 23 6.47 3.16 18.67
CA SER A 23 7.54 4.17 18.66
C SER A 23 8.24 4.26 17.30
N LEU A 24 8.46 3.11 16.63
CA LEU A 24 9.08 3.03 15.31
C LEU A 24 8.18 3.64 14.22
N PHE A 25 6.89 3.30 14.20
CA PHE A 25 5.94 3.90 13.25
C PHE A 25 5.80 5.41 13.49
N ASN A 26 5.65 5.84 14.75
CA ASN A 26 5.56 7.25 15.11
C ASN A 26 6.82 8.02 14.70
N TYR A 27 8.01 7.42 14.84
CA TYR A 27 9.24 8.04 14.34
C TYR A 27 9.17 8.27 12.83
N VAL A 28 8.78 7.25 12.05
CA VAL A 28 8.68 7.38 10.59
C VAL A 28 7.62 8.41 10.18
N PHE A 29 6.52 8.53 10.91
CA PHE A 29 5.47 9.52 10.64
C PHE A 29 5.86 10.94 11.06
N SER A 30 6.79 11.10 11.98
CA SER A 30 7.21 12.40 12.51
C SER A 30 8.16 13.15 11.58
N ASP A 31 8.36 14.44 11.85
CA ASP A 31 9.34 15.30 11.16
C ASP A 31 10.80 14.95 11.52
N ALA A 32 11.04 14.19 12.60
CA ALA A 32 12.37 13.72 12.97
C ALA A 32 12.94 12.73 11.93
N CYS A 33 12.09 11.91 11.32
CA CYS A 33 12.49 11.02 10.22
C CYS A 33 12.71 11.83 8.95
N LYS A 34 13.93 11.81 8.43
CA LYS A 34 14.29 12.52 7.19
C LYS A 34 13.61 11.90 5.97
N LYS A 35 12.85 12.71 5.25
CA LYS A 35 12.15 12.34 4.02
C LYS A 35 12.44 13.34 2.92
N ARG A 36 12.94 12.86 1.79
CA ARG A 36 13.10 13.66 0.56
C ARG A 36 11.85 13.59 -0.31
N ASN A 37 11.18 12.46 -0.27
CA ASN A 37 9.98 12.13 -1.04
C ASN A 37 9.02 11.32 -0.17
N THR A 38 7.88 10.97 -0.73
CA THR A 38 6.80 10.24 -0.05
C THR A 38 6.98 8.72 -0.03
N TYR A 39 8.08 8.16 -0.55
CA TYR A 39 8.25 6.72 -0.75
C TYR A 39 8.09 5.87 0.52
N LYS A 40 8.50 6.39 1.68
CA LYS A 40 8.32 5.68 2.96
C LYS A 40 6.84 5.52 3.30
N PHE A 41 6.04 6.57 3.08
CA PHE A 41 4.59 6.50 3.27
C PHE A 41 3.93 5.53 2.28
N GLY A 42 4.35 5.59 1.01
CA GLY A 42 3.86 4.67 -0.03
C GLY A 42 4.18 3.21 0.27
N LEU A 43 5.38 2.89 0.77
CA LEU A 43 5.73 1.52 1.14
C LEU A 43 4.94 1.04 2.37
N ILE A 44 4.78 1.88 3.40
CA ILE A 44 3.94 1.54 4.56
C ILE A 44 2.49 1.29 4.11
N LYS A 45 1.95 2.14 3.23
CA LYS A 45 0.60 1.94 2.67
C LYS A 45 0.50 0.61 1.93
N SER A 46 1.49 0.29 1.09
CA SER A 46 1.52 -0.99 0.36
C SER A 46 1.58 -2.20 1.30
N LEU A 47 2.36 -2.13 2.37
CA LEU A 47 2.40 -3.17 3.40
C LEU A 47 1.04 -3.35 4.10
N LEU A 48 0.38 -2.24 4.43
CA LEU A 48 -0.95 -2.28 5.05
C LEU A 48 -2.03 -2.80 4.09
N ASP A 49 -1.94 -2.49 2.79
CA ASP A 49 -2.85 -3.00 1.77
C ASP A 49 -2.67 -4.51 1.50
N SER A 50 -1.42 -5.00 1.64
CA SER A 50 -1.07 -6.39 1.37
C SER A 50 -1.00 -7.26 2.63
N VAL A 51 -1.33 -6.73 3.81
CA VAL A 51 -1.11 -7.45 5.08
C VAL A 51 -1.79 -8.80 5.13
N PHE A 52 -2.95 -8.97 4.49
CA PHE A 52 -3.72 -10.21 4.48
C PHE A 52 -3.29 -11.22 3.40
N SER A 53 -2.53 -10.79 2.38
CA SER A 53 -2.12 -11.62 1.24
C SER A 53 -0.72 -12.21 1.38
N GLY A 54 -0.05 -11.97 2.52
CA GLY A 54 1.29 -12.49 2.78
C GLY A 54 1.33 -14.01 2.95
N GLU A 55 2.41 -14.63 2.48
CA GLU A 55 2.70 -16.05 2.65
C GLU A 55 3.31 -16.32 4.04
N VAL A 56 2.67 -17.17 4.84
CA VAL A 56 3.19 -17.57 6.15
C VAL A 56 4.39 -18.49 5.98
N THR A 57 5.52 -18.13 6.56
CA THR A 57 6.76 -18.91 6.56
C THR A 57 7.24 -19.18 7.99
N GLU A 58 8.25 -20.02 8.16
CA GLU A 58 8.85 -20.27 9.48
C GLU A 58 9.48 -19.02 10.11
N GLN A 59 9.91 -18.04 9.29
CA GLN A 59 10.58 -16.82 9.73
C GLN A 59 9.63 -15.65 9.93
N GLY A 60 8.39 -15.73 9.45
CA GLY A 60 7.40 -14.66 9.49
C GLY A 60 6.49 -14.66 8.26
N VAL A 61 5.95 -13.52 7.91
CA VAL A 61 5.03 -13.39 6.77
C VAL A 61 5.73 -12.72 5.60
N ARG A 62 5.85 -13.47 4.50
CA ARG A 62 6.54 -13.03 3.29
C ARG A 62 5.61 -12.26 2.38
N HIS A 63 6.10 -11.13 1.85
CA HIS A 63 5.47 -10.35 0.78
C HIS A 63 6.45 -10.20 -0.39
N SER A 64 5.98 -10.50 -1.61
CA SER A 64 6.82 -10.31 -2.80
C SER A 64 7.01 -8.82 -3.14
N TYR A 65 8.12 -8.49 -3.77
CA TYR A 65 8.33 -7.12 -4.25
C TYR A 65 7.34 -6.73 -5.35
N GLU A 66 6.93 -7.67 -6.18
CA GLU A 66 5.94 -7.44 -7.24
C GLU A 66 4.59 -7.02 -6.65
N GLU A 67 4.11 -7.74 -5.64
CA GLU A 67 2.88 -7.38 -4.93
C GLU A 67 2.99 -6.02 -4.26
N LEU A 68 4.02 -5.80 -3.43
CA LEU A 68 4.20 -4.54 -2.70
C LEU A 68 4.30 -3.34 -3.64
N PHE A 69 5.09 -3.45 -4.70
CA PHE A 69 5.27 -2.34 -5.63
C PHE A 69 4.17 -2.24 -6.69
N GLY A 70 3.39 -3.30 -6.89
CA GLY A 70 2.11 -3.24 -7.58
C GLY A 70 1.11 -2.36 -6.82
N ARG A 71 0.91 -2.61 -5.51
CA ARG A 71 0.08 -1.75 -4.64
C ARG A 71 0.65 -0.33 -4.54
N PHE A 72 1.98 -0.19 -4.49
CA PHE A 72 2.64 1.11 -4.50
C PHE A 72 2.33 1.90 -5.79
N ALA A 73 2.48 1.28 -6.96
CA ALA A 73 2.17 1.92 -8.24
C ALA A 73 0.69 2.33 -8.32
N TYR A 74 -0.21 1.46 -7.88
CA TYR A 74 -1.64 1.74 -7.75
C TYR A 74 -1.91 2.98 -6.89
N ASN A 75 -1.35 3.03 -5.68
CA ASN A 75 -1.55 4.15 -4.77
C ASN A 75 -1.00 5.48 -5.32
N TYR A 76 0.10 5.43 -6.08
CA TYR A 76 0.69 6.62 -6.68
C TYR A 76 0.01 7.07 -7.95
N TRP A 77 -0.65 6.16 -8.69
CA TRP A 77 -1.29 6.49 -9.96
C TRP A 77 -2.26 7.65 -9.85
N ASN A 78 -3.22 7.55 -8.93
CA ASN A 78 -4.20 8.60 -8.74
C ASN A 78 -3.57 9.91 -8.24
N LEU A 79 -2.61 9.83 -7.34
CA LEU A 79 -1.95 11.03 -6.79
C LEU A 79 -1.17 11.79 -7.86
N VAL A 80 -0.45 11.08 -8.72
CA VAL A 80 0.46 11.66 -9.71
C VAL A 80 -0.27 11.95 -11.03
N VAL A 81 -1.04 10.98 -11.54
CA VAL A 81 -1.63 11.08 -12.89
C VAL A 81 -2.92 11.88 -12.88
N LYS A 82 -3.83 11.57 -11.94
CA LYS A 82 -5.14 12.21 -11.88
C LYS A 82 -5.13 13.56 -11.17
N TYR A 83 -4.37 13.68 -10.09
CA TYR A 83 -4.36 14.87 -9.23
C TYR A 83 -3.10 15.73 -9.38
N ASP A 84 -2.14 15.32 -10.19
CA ASP A 84 -0.87 15.99 -10.45
C ASP A 84 -0.12 16.42 -9.17
N LEU A 85 -0.26 15.63 -8.09
CA LEU A 85 0.40 15.90 -6.82
C LEU A 85 1.87 15.50 -6.90
N ARG A 86 2.74 16.45 -6.62
CA ARG A 86 4.18 16.19 -6.49
C ARG A 86 4.45 15.33 -5.28
N GLN A 87 5.44 14.44 -5.43
CA GLN A 87 5.79 13.46 -4.41
C GLN A 87 7.20 13.69 -3.83
N MET A 88 7.91 14.74 -4.26
CA MET A 88 9.28 15.00 -3.87
C MET A 88 9.53 16.50 -3.65
N ARG A 89 10.38 16.83 -2.65
CA ARG A 89 10.90 18.19 -2.45
C ARG A 89 11.81 18.58 -3.62
N LYS A 90 11.67 19.81 -4.13
CA LYS A 90 12.62 20.37 -5.09
C LYS A 90 14.01 20.51 -4.45
N ASP A 91 15.04 20.02 -5.10
CA ASP A 91 16.41 20.09 -4.57
C ASP A 91 17.40 20.77 -5.51
N GLY A 92 16.91 21.46 -6.55
CA GLY A 92 17.70 22.14 -7.56
C GLY A 92 18.30 21.20 -8.63
N LYS A 93 18.27 19.87 -8.43
CA LYS A 93 18.74 18.86 -9.38
C LYS A 93 17.61 18.11 -10.06
N SER A 94 16.51 17.91 -9.34
CA SER A 94 15.35 17.17 -9.81
C SER A 94 14.08 17.82 -9.29
N GLU A 95 13.10 17.94 -10.15
CA GLU A 95 11.81 18.53 -9.84
C GLU A 95 10.79 17.45 -9.44
N PHE A 96 10.94 16.24 -9.97
CA PHE A 96 10.05 15.10 -9.79
C PHE A 96 10.82 13.89 -9.28
N SER A 97 10.15 13.06 -8.49
CA SER A 97 10.68 11.75 -8.10
C SER A 97 10.70 10.81 -9.31
N LYS A 98 11.53 9.78 -9.24
CA LYS A 98 11.63 8.81 -10.36
C LYS A 98 10.29 8.08 -10.60
N VAL A 99 9.53 7.79 -9.54
CA VAL A 99 8.19 7.19 -9.68
C VAL A 99 7.25 8.13 -10.41
N GLU A 100 7.25 9.45 -10.09
CA GLU A 100 6.44 10.42 -10.83
C GLU A 100 6.80 10.43 -12.31
N LEU A 101 8.09 10.39 -12.66
CA LEU A 101 8.53 10.34 -14.05
C LEU A 101 8.06 9.05 -14.74
N ILE A 102 8.19 7.89 -14.09
CA ILE A 102 7.72 6.60 -14.63
C ILE A 102 6.21 6.67 -14.95
N LEU A 103 5.41 7.18 -14.02
CA LEU A 103 3.96 7.27 -14.20
C LEU A 103 3.57 8.30 -15.26
N LYS A 104 4.21 9.47 -15.27
CA LYS A 104 3.98 10.51 -16.29
C LYS A 104 4.42 10.07 -17.68
N ASP A 105 5.53 9.33 -17.80
CA ASP A 105 5.99 8.77 -19.07
C ASP A 105 5.02 7.71 -19.62
N ALA A 106 4.39 6.92 -18.75
CA ALA A 106 3.42 5.90 -19.15
C ALA A 106 2.17 6.49 -19.82
N ILE A 107 1.78 7.73 -19.48
CA ILE A 107 0.62 8.42 -20.06
C ILE A 107 0.99 9.39 -21.18
N LYS A 108 2.27 9.57 -21.48
CA LYS A 108 2.76 10.55 -22.45
C LYS A 108 2.14 10.34 -23.83
N GLY A 109 1.48 11.38 -24.33
CA GLY A 109 0.81 11.33 -25.64
C GLY A 109 -0.55 10.61 -25.64
N ASN A 110 -1.06 10.20 -24.47
CA ASN A 110 -2.36 9.53 -24.34
C ASN A 110 -3.18 10.12 -23.20
N GLU A 111 -3.94 11.18 -23.47
CA GLU A 111 -4.77 11.88 -22.49
C GLU A 111 -5.90 11.00 -21.91
N ILE A 112 -6.31 9.96 -22.62
CA ILE A 112 -7.35 9.04 -22.14
C ILE A 112 -6.89 8.31 -20.88
N LEU A 113 -5.61 7.97 -20.79
CA LEU A 113 -5.05 7.25 -19.64
C LEU A 113 -5.10 8.06 -18.34
N THR A 114 -5.13 9.40 -18.40
CA THR A 114 -5.21 10.26 -17.20
C THR A 114 -6.52 10.09 -16.44
N ASN A 115 -7.57 9.67 -17.09
CA ASN A 115 -8.91 9.48 -16.53
C ASN A 115 -9.21 8.02 -16.15
N LEU A 116 -8.31 7.09 -16.48
CA LEU A 116 -8.49 5.68 -16.15
C LEU A 116 -7.98 5.38 -14.73
N GLU A 117 -8.70 4.54 -14.03
CA GLU A 117 -8.17 3.90 -12.82
C GLU A 117 -7.02 2.97 -13.22
N PHE A 118 -6.02 2.82 -12.35
CA PHE A 118 -4.85 1.98 -12.62
C PHE A 118 -5.22 0.55 -13.02
N GLU A 119 -6.23 -0.02 -12.39
CA GLU A 119 -6.71 -1.37 -12.66
C GLU A 119 -7.37 -1.54 -14.03
N SER A 120 -7.87 -0.45 -14.62
CA SER A 120 -8.45 -0.44 -15.96
C SER A 120 -7.42 -0.34 -17.09
N LEU A 121 -6.15 -0.13 -16.76
CA LEU A 121 -5.06 -0.18 -17.75
C LEU A 121 -4.90 -1.60 -18.31
N ASP A 122 -4.43 -1.70 -19.55
CA ASP A 122 -4.07 -3.00 -20.11
C ASP A 122 -2.93 -3.68 -19.35
N SER A 123 -2.88 -5.01 -19.43
CA SER A 123 -1.94 -5.82 -18.66
C SER A 123 -0.47 -5.49 -18.97
N ASP A 124 -0.13 -5.16 -20.21
CA ASP A 124 1.25 -4.87 -20.63
C ASP A 124 1.71 -3.52 -20.07
N THR A 125 0.83 -2.53 -20.09
CA THR A 125 1.11 -1.20 -19.49
C THR A 125 1.28 -1.32 -17.98
N LYS A 126 0.37 -2.01 -17.28
CA LYS A 126 0.50 -2.29 -15.85
C LYS A 126 1.81 -3.00 -15.51
N TYR A 127 2.12 -4.08 -16.22
CA TYR A 127 3.35 -4.82 -16.01
C TYR A 127 4.61 -3.96 -16.16
N LYS A 128 4.68 -3.14 -17.22
CA LYS A 128 5.81 -2.22 -17.45
C LYS A 128 5.96 -1.21 -16.32
N ILE A 129 4.87 -0.61 -15.88
CA ILE A 129 4.86 0.35 -14.76
C ILE A 129 5.35 -0.34 -13.48
N ILE A 130 4.74 -1.45 -13.09
CA ILE A 130 5.09 -2.19 -11.87
C ILE A 130 6.57 -2.59 -11.88
N LYS A 131 7.07 -3.12 -13.00
CA LYS A 131 8.47 -3.51 -13.15
C LYS A 131 9.43 -2.34 -12.95
N GLN A 132 9.14 -1.18 -13.53
CA GLN A 132 9.97 0.02 -13.39
C GLN A 132 9.91 0.60 -11.96
N VAL A 133 8.72 0.67 -11.37
CA VAL A 133 8.52 1.12 -9.98
C VAL A 133 9.24 0.18 -9.02
N THR A 134 9.13 -1.14 -9.22
CA THR A 134 9.84 -2.16 -8.42
C THR A 134 11.35 -1.94 -8.47
N ALA A 135 11.91 -1.77 -9.66
CA ALA A 135 13.36 -1.58 -9.82
C ALA A 135 13.87 -0.33 -9.09
N GLU A 136 13.13 0.77 -9.15
CA GLU A 136 13.46 2.01 -8.46
C GLU A 136 13.30 1.89 -6.94
N CYS A 137 12.12 1.48 -6.49
CA CYS A 137 11.78 1.48 -5.07
C CYS A 137 12.53 0.40 -4.29
N LYS A 138 12.68 -0.80 -4.84
CA LYS A 138 13.49 -1.88 -4.25
C LYS A 138 14.89 -1.38 -3.88
N ARG A 139 15.49 -0.59 -4.75
CA ARG A 139 16.85 -0.08 -4.55
C ARG A 139 16.94 0.99 -3.46
N PHE A 140 15.94 1.88 -3.36
CA PHE A 140 16.09 3.10 -2.57
C PHE A 140 15.24 3.15 -1.31
N VAL A 141 14.06 2.54 -1.29
CA VAL A 141 13.15 2.68 -0.16
C VAL A 141 13.21 1.53 0.84
N ILE A 142 13.43 0.30 0.37
CA ILE A 142 13.45 -0.88 1.25
C ILE A 142 14.51 -0.74 2.32
N GLY A 143 15.78 -0.53 1.94
CA GLY A 143 16.86 -0.37 2.92
C GLY A 143 16.73 0.87 3.79
N ALA A 144 16.19 1.98 3.24
CA ALA A 144 16.00 3.20 4.01
C ALA A 144 14.92 3.06 5.09
N LEU A 145 13.79 2.43 4.78
CA LEU A 145 12.73 2.19 5.76
C LEU A 145 13.13 1.12 6.77
N TYR A 146 13.88 0.10 6.36
CA TYR A 146 14.47 -0.89 7.26
C TYR A 146 15.35 -0.24 8.34
N ASP A 147 16.22 0.69 7.92
CA ASP A 147 17.09 1.45 8.84
C ASP A 147 16.28 2.32 9.81
N ASP A 148 15.26 3.03 9.31
CA ASP A 148 14.35 3.82 10.15
C ASP A 148 13.56 2.98 11.17
N PHE A 149 13.36 1.71 10.89
CA PHE A 149 12.70 0.75 11.76
C PHE A 149 13.66 -0.08 12.63
N ASP A 150 14.92 0.35 12.74
CA ASP A 150 15.97 -0.34 13.52
C ASP A 150 16.14 -1.84 13.11
N GLY A 151 15.71 -2.22 11.91
CA GLY A 151 15.71 -3.60 11.42
C GLY A 151 14.70 -4.52 12.10
N ILE A 152 13.72 -4.01 12.84
CA ILE A 152 12.77 -4.79 13.64
C ILE A 152 11.55 -5.25 12.83
N ILE A 153 11.06 -4.38 11.93
CA ILE A 153 9.76 -4.59 11.27
C ILE A 153 9.82 -5.71 10.25
N TYR A 154 10.88 -5.79 9.44
CA TYR A 154 11.06 -6.81 8.44
C TYR A 154 12.53 -7.12 8.17
N SER A 155 12.80 -8.30 7.63
CA SER A 155 14.06 -8.63 6.96
C SER A 155 13.92 -8.45 5.46
N PHE A 156 15.04 -8.22 4.78
CA PHE A 156 15.08 -8.13 3.33
C PHE A 156 16.44 -8.53 2.75
N ASN A 157 16.42 -8.96 1.50
CA ASN A 157 17.62 -9.13 0.67
C ASN A 157 17.25 -8.72 -0.77
N LEU A 158 17.97 -7.75 -1.34
CA LEU A 158 17.67 -7.27 -2.69
C LEU A 158 17.93 -8.30 -3.80
N LYS A 159 18.63 -9.41 -3.51
CA LYS A 159 18.79 -10.53 -4.44
C LYS A 159 17.59 -11.48 -4.44
N GLU A 160 16.80 -11.46 -3.39
CA GLU A 160 15.57 -12.24 -3.24
C GLU A 160 14.36 -11.47 -3.79
N ASP A 161 13.22 -12.14 -3.79
CA ASP A 161 11.98 -11.61 -4.37
C ASP A 161 10.98 -11.18 -3.28
N GLY A 162 11.43 -10.50 -2.24
CA GLY A 162 10.51 -9.99 -1.23
C GLY A 162 11.15 -9.60 0.07
N ILE A 163 10.28 -9.27 1.02
CA ILE A 163 10.61 -9.03 2.42
C ILE A 163 9.90 -10.08 3.28
N VAL A 164 10.36 -10.26 4.51
CA VAL A 164 9.67 -11.09 5.53
C VAL A 164 9.37 -10.24 6.74
N LEU A 165 8.08 -10.03 7.03
CA LEU A 165 7.64 -9.31 8.21
C LEU A 165 7.93 -10.12 9.48
N ASN A 166 8.36 -9.44 10.53
CA ASN A 166 8.45 -10.00 11.87
C ASN A 166 7.05 -10.49 12.32
N PRO A 167 6.89 -11.72 12.83
CA PRO A 167 5.58 -12.24 13.22
C PRO A 167 4.83 -11.35 14.22
N ARG A 168 5.53 -10.79 15.21
CA ARG A 168 4.94 -9.88 16.19
C ARG A 168 4.45 -8.57 15.56
N VAL A 169 5.20 -8.08 14.57
CA VAL A 169 4.81 -6.88 13.82
C VAL A 169 3.62 -7.18 12.90
N TYR A 170 3.58 -8.35 12.31
CA TYR A 170 2.43 -8.79 11.51
C TYR A 170 1.15 -8.79 12.34
N ASP A 171 1.16 -9.43 13.53
CA ASP A 171 0.01 -9.42 14.44
C ASP A 171 -0.39 -8.00 14.85
N PHE A 172 0.61 -7.15 15.12
CA PHE A 172 0.39 -5.74 15.44
C PHE A 172 -0.25 -4.98 14.28
N MET A 173 0.24 -5.18 13.05
CA MET A 173 -0.32 -4.53 11.86
C MET A 173 -1.75 -4.98 11.59
N LEU A 174 -2.09 -6.24 11.82
CA LEU A 174 -3.46 -6.73 11.72
C LEU A 174 -4.36 -6.03 12.75
N LYS A 175 -3.92 -5.96 14.01
CA LYS A 175 -4.68 -5.37 15.12
C LYS A 175 -4.93 -3.87 14.93
N TYR A 176 -3.92 -3.14 14.46
CA TYR A 176 -3.92 -1.67 14.40
C TYR A 176 -3.91 -1.12 12.96
N LYS A 177 -4.36 -1.91 11.99
CA LYS A 177 -4.34 -1.54 10.56
C LYS A 177 -4.99 -0.18 10.30
N ALA A 178 -6.18 0.03 10.83
CA ALA A 178 -6.97 1.25 10.59
C ALA A 178 -6.29 2.50 11.19
N GLU A 179 -5.69 2.37 12.37
CA GLU A 179 -4.97 3.44 13.05
C GLU A 179 -3.69 3.79 12.29
N LEU A 180 -2.92 2.77 11.88
CA LEU A 180 -1.71 2.96 11.08
C LEU A 180 -2.01 3.60 9.72
N GLU A 181 -3.09 3.21 9.04
CA GLU A 181 -3.51 3.85 7.80
C GLU A 181 -3.83 5.33 7.99
N LYS A 182 -4.62 5.68 9.01
CA LYS A 182 -4.99 7.08 9.31
C LYS A 182 -3.76 7.93 9.64
N LEU A 183 -2.84 7.41 10.47
CA LEU A 183 -1.60 8.10 10.80
C LEU A 183 -0.70 8.27 9.57
N ASN A 184 -0.59 7.25 8.73
CA ASN A 184 0.16 7.31 7.49
C ASN A 184 -0.42 8.37 6.53
N TYR A 185 -1.75 8.38 6.36
CA TYR A 185 -2.42 9.39 5.52
C TYR A 185 -2.22 10.80 6.05
N TYR A 186 -2.36 11.01 7.36
CA TYR A 186 -2.13 12.31 7.97
C TYR A 186 -0.69 12.79 7.75
N ALA A 187 0.30 11.92 8.01
CA ALA A 187 1.71 12.27 7.82
C ALA A 187 2.05 12.51 6.34
N TRP A 188 1.46 11.73 5.43
CA TRP A 188 1.62 11.90 3.98
C TRP A 188 0.99 13.22 3.51
N ALA A 189 -0.24 13.51 3.94
CA ALA A 189 -0.91 14.78 3.64
C ALA A 189 -0.09 15.99 4.09
N ARG A 190 0.41 15.97 5.34
CA ARG A 190 1.29 17.00 5.87
C ARG A 190 2.56 17.22 5.04
N PHE A 191 3.14 16.14 4.54
CA PHE A 191 4.30 16.23 3.65
C PHE A 191 3.91 16.83 2.29
N LEU A 192 2.79 16.39 1.70
CA LEU A 192 2.30 16.93 0.42
C LEU A 192 1.98 18.43 0.50
N GLU A 193 1.39 18.89 1.61
CA GLU A 193 1.13 20.31 1.86
C GLU A 193 2.39 21.17 1.84
N GLN A 194 3.53 20.63 2.21
CA GLN A 194 4.81 21.36 2.21
C GLN A 194 5.45 21.48 0.82
N ILE A 195 5.02 20.68 -0.15
CA ILE A 195 5.69 20.56 -1.45
C ILE A 195 4.79 20.83 -2.66
N ASN A 196 3.50 21.04 -2.46
CA ASN A 196 2.52 21.32 -3.49
C ASN A 196 1.87 22.70 -3.26
N ASP A 197 1.33 23.27 -4.33
CA ASP A 197 0.63 24.54 -4.28
C ASP A 197 -0.81 24.35 -3.76
N ASP A 198 -1.39 25.36 -3.11
CA ASP A 198 -2.71 25.30 -2.44
C ASP A 198 -3.84 24.86 -3.37
N ASN A 199 -3.79 25.19 -4.65
CA ASN A 199 -4.81 24.83 -5.64
C ASN A 199 -4.94 23.34 -5.87
N VAL A 200 -3.85 22.57 -5.72
CA VAL A 200 -3.85 21.10 -5.87
C VAL A 200 -4.04 20.36 -4.55
N LEU A 201 -3.97 21.08 -3.41
CA LEU A 201 -4.09 20.50 -2.07
C LEU A 201 -5.54 20.36 -1.60
N VAL A 202 -6.51 20.94 -2.33
CA VAL A 202 -7.92 20.84 -1.94
C VAL A 202 -8.31 19.39 -1.74
N ARG A 203 -8.81 19.06 -0.52
CA ARG A 203 -9.22 17.72 -0.12
C ARG A 203 -8.10 16.66 -0.27
N VAL A 204 -6.86 17.00 0.12
CA VAL A 204 -5.71 16.10 -0.05
C VAL A 204 -5.89 14.76 0.68
N ILE A 205 -6.52 14.75 1.84
CA ILE A 205 -6.82 13.50 2.58
C ILE A 205 -7.78 12.63 1.78
N ASP A 206 -8.86 13.22 1.22
CA ASP A 206 -9.79 12.48 0.37
C ASP A 206 -9.09 11.89 -0.87
N LYS A 207 -8.14 12.63 -1.46
CA LYS A 207 -7.36 12.13 -2.61
C LYS A 207 -6.45 10.95 -2.23
N LEU A 208 -5.91 10.94 -1.01
CA LEU A 208 -5.14 9.82 -0.47
C LEU A 208 -6.04 8.61 -0.17
N GLU A 209 -7.21 8.84 0.39
CA GLU A 209 -8.19 7.79 0.70
C GLU A 209 -8.88 7.23 -0.54
N LEU A 210 -9.16 8.08 -1.54
CA LEU A 210 -9.74 7.65 -2.83
C LEU A 210 -8.78 6.84 -3.71
N ALA A 211 -7.51 6.80 -3.37
CA ALA A 211 -6.58 5.80 -3.90
C ALA A 211 -6.88 4.38 -3.35
N THR A 212 -7.83 4.23 -2.45
CA THR A 212 -8.30 2.92 -1.99
C THR A 212 -9.30 2.33 -2.97
N PRO A 213 -9.27 1.00 -3.21
CA PRO A 213 -10.25 0.31 -4.04
C PRO A 213 -11.68 0.68 -3.60
N LYS A 214 -12.54 0.99 -4.55
CA LYS A 214 -13.98 1.12 -4.27
C LYS A 214 -14.55 -0.29 -4.14
N ARG A 215 -15.55 -0.43 -3.28
CA ARG A 215 -16.31 -1.67 -3.15
C ARG A 215 -16.97 -2.00 -4.49
N GLU A 216 -16.73 -3.21 -5.00
CA GLU A 216 -17.37 -3.70 -6.21
C GLU A 216 -18.82 -4.13 -5.95
N ASP A 217 -19.60 -4.28 -7.02
CA ASP A 217 -20.95 -4.85 -6.91
C ASP A 217 -20.88 -6.37 -6.69
N LEU A 218 -21.29 -6.81 -5.52
CA LEU A 218 -21.29 -8.22 -5.13
C LEU A 218 -22.49 -9.01 -5.69
N SER A 219 -23.25 -8.48 -6.64
CA SER A 219 -24.40 -9.15 -7.25
C SER A 219 -24.03 -10.47 -7.94
N VAL A 220 -22.87 -10.53 -8.56
CA VAL A 220 -22.34 -11.75 -9.19
C VAL A 220 -22.15 -12.87 -8.17
N TYR A 221 -21.56 -12.56 -7.00
CA TYR A 221 -21.37 -13.52 -5.92
C TYR A 221 -22.69 -13.99 -5.32
N ARG A 222 -23.70 -13.09 -5.26
CA ARG A 222 -25.07 -13.47 -4.85
C ARG A 222 -25.65 -14.54 -5.78
N GLU A 223 -25.44 -14.40 -7.08
CA GLU A 223 -25.95 -15.36 -8.05
C GLU A 223 -25.20 -16.71 -7.97
N ILE A 224 -23.88 -16.68 -7.78
CA ILE A 224 -23.06 -17.89 -7.55
C ILE A 224 -23.52 -18.62 -6.29
N LEU A 225 -23.64 -17.91 -5.17
CA LEU A 225 -24.09 -18.50 -3.89
C LEU A 225 -25.47 -19.13 -4.01
N ARG A 226 -26.41 -18.51 -4.76
CA ARG A 226 -27.75 -19.07 -5.00
C ARG A 226 -27.72 -20.37 -5.80
N ARG A 227 -26.73 -20.56 -6.65
CA ARG A 227 -26.58 -21.79 -7.45
C ARG A 227 -25.87 -22.90 -6.68
N GLU A 228 -24.93 -22.54 -5.81
CA GLU A 228 -24.15 -23.50 -5.04
C GLU A 228 -24.89 -23.99 -3.78
N PHE A 229 -25.69 -23.14 -3.16
CA PHE A 229 -26.45 -23.48 -1.96
C PHE A 229 -27.93 -23.68 -2.32
N GLU A 230 -28.34 -24.94 -2.49
CA GLU A 230 -29.74 -25.30 -2.76
C GLU A 230 -30.70 -24.88 -1.63
N GLU A 231 -30.23 -24.79 -0.41
CA GLU A 231 -30.98 -24.30 0.74
C GLU A 231 -30.78 -22.80 0.91
N ASN A 232 -31.88 -22.04 0.76
CA ASN A 232 -31.89 -20.59 0.92
C ASN A 232 -31.71 -20.21 2.42
N THR A 233 -30.60 -20.61 3.01
CA THR A 233 -30.27 -20.46 4.43
C THR A 233 -29.04 -19.57 4.65
N CYS A 234 -29.02 -18.85 5.76
CA CYS A 234 -27.86 -18.04 6.13
C CYS A 234 -26.69 -18.92 6.54
N PHE A 235 -25.53 -18.71 5.96
CA PHE A 235 -24.29 -19.43 6.28
C PHE A 235 -23.91 -19.35 7.76
N TYR A 236 -24.18 -18.22 8.42
CA TYR A 236 -23.78 -18.00 9.81
C TYR A 236 -24.76 -18.58 10.83
N CYS A 237 -26.05 -18.50 10.57
CA CYS A 237 -27.06 -18.86 11.60
C CYS A 237 -28.05 -19.95 11.16
N GLY A 238 -27.94 -20.46 9.93
CA GLY A 238 -28.80 -21.51 9.39
C GLY A 238 -30.28 -21.10 9.19
N LYS A 239 -30.65 -19.85 9.42
CA LYS A 239 -32.03 -19.36 9.22
C LYS A 239 -32.32 -19.17 7.75
N LYS A 240 -33.60 -19.43 7.35
CA LYS A 240 -34.07 -19.14 5.99
C LYS A 240 -33.85 -17.67 5.64
N LEU A 241 -33.25 -17.42 4.49
CA LEU A 241 -33.02 -16.08 3.95
C LEU A 241 -34.34 -15.49 3.43
N GLY A 242 -34.61 -14.22 3.77
CA GLY A 242 -35.76 -13.47 3.27
C GLY A 242 -35.56 -12.92 1.85
N LYS A 243 -36.44 -11.99 1.47
CA LYS A 243 -36.35 -11.33 0.13
C LYS A 243 -35.16 -10.36 0.02
N ASN A 244 -34.76 -9.74 1.10
CA ASN A 244 -33.65 -8.79 1.16
C ASN A 244 -32.39 -9.51 1.66
N ILE A 245 -31.57 -10.02 0.74
CA ILE A 245 -30.32 -10.71 1.01
C ILE A 245 -29.18 -9.75 0.69
N HIS A 246 -28.28 -9.56 1.65
CA HIS A 246 -27.02 -8.89 1.44
C HIS A 246 -25.89 -9.93 1.44
N VAL A 247 -25.04 -9.88 0.42
CA VAL A 247 -23.78 -10.62 0.40
C VAL A 247 -22.72 -9.67 0.97
N ASP A 248 -21.94 -10.16 1.92
CA ASP A 248 -20.84 -9.43 2.49
C ASP A 248 -19.64 -10.37 2.68
N HIS A 249 -18.45 -9.81 2.85
CA HIS A 249 -17.24 -10.56 3.06
C HIS A 249 -17.20 -11.16 4.46
N PHE A 250 -16.56 -12.33 4.59
CA PHE A 250 -16.29 -12.93 5.90
C PHE A 250 -15.41 -12.03 6.75
N ILE A 251 -14.35 -11.46 6.15
CA ILE A 251 -13.56 -10.39 6.76
C ILE A 251 -14.16 -9.06 6.28
N PRO A 252 -14.50 -8.11 7.18
CA PRO A 252 -15.11 -6.85 6.77
C PRO A 252 -14.26 -6.13 5.70
N TRP A 253 -14.91 -5.63 4.65
CA TRP A 253 -14.27 -4.93 3.54
C TRP A 253 -13.40 -3.75 3.99
N SER A 254 -13.76 -3.09 5.09
CA SER A 254 -12.96 -2.02 5.70
C SER A 254 -11.54 -2.47 6.09
N PHE A 255 -11.32 -3.76 6.29
CA PHE A 255 -10.02 -4.34 6.60
C PHE A 255 -9.25 -4.77 5.34
N VAL A 256 -9.89 -5.52 4.45
CA VAL A 256 -9.20 -6.12 3.28
C VAL A 256 -9.19 -5.17 2.10
N LYS A 257 -10.25 -4.39 1.88
CA LYS A 257 -10.46 -3.49 0.73
C LYS A 257 -10.21 -4.18 -0.61
N ASP A 258 -10.55 -5.46 -0.68
CA ASP A 258 -10.50 -6.28 -1.88
C ASP A 258 -11.80 -7.07 -1.98
N ASP A 259 -12.44 -7.04 -3.16
CA ASP A 259 -13.67 -7.76 -3.43
C ASP A 259 -13.42 -9.10 -4.15
N LYS A 260 -12.15 -9.51 -4.31
CA LYS A 260 -11.79 -10.81 -4.87
C LYS A 260 -11.89 -11.88 -3.79
N LEU A 261 -12.52 -12.98 -4.13
CA LEU A 261 -12.58 -14.20 -3.31
C LEU A 261 -11.31 -15.01 -3.48
#